data_07b4b61d9bd8b7d1cdb423fa10ae68f8
#
_entry.id   07b4b61d9bd8b7d1cdb423fa10ae68f8
#
_cell.length_a   1.000
_cell.length_b   1.000
_cell.length_c   1.000
_cell.angle_alpha   90.00
_cell.angle_beta   90.00
_cell.angle_gamma   90.00
#
_symmetry.space_group_name_H-M   'P 1'
#
loop_
_entity.id
_entity.type
_entity.pdbx_description
1 polymer ?
#
loop_
_entity_poly.entity_id
_entity_poly.type
_entity_poly.pdbx_seq_one_letter_code
_entity_poly.pdbx_strand_id
1 'polypeptide(L)'
;MRTIYSDVLCIGAGLAGERVALAAAMEGFHTICLSVVPPRRSHSSAAQGGMQAALGNAVMGKGDSTDIHFADTVKGSDWGCDQEVARIFADSAPIVMREMAHWGVPWNRVVAGKHTYYKGGKPFEAEEEESKHGLIHARAFGGTAKWRTCYTADGTGRSVLNTLDSKCLQYGVEIHDRMQAEALIHDGERCMGAIVRSLRDGELVAYIAKATLIATGGYGRIYRATTNAIICDGGGQICALNTGVVPLGNMEAIQFHPTGSVPTDILMTEGCRGDGGTLLDVNEYRFMPDYEPEKAELASRDVVSRRMTEHMRKGFGVKSPYGDHLWLDIRHLGEHHITTKLREIYDICTHFLGVNPIHQLIPVRPTQHYSMGGVRTDKDGHAYGLKGLFAAGEAAGQSTASSVVPLLSYAGVDGA
;
A
#
# COMPACT_ATOMS: atom_id res chain seq x y z
N MET A 1 16.44 15.53 -29.82
CA MET A 1 15.60 14.83 -28.82
C MET A 1 14.46 14.16 -29.58
N ARG A 2 14.27 12.86 -29.39
CA ARG A 2 13.18 12.08 -30.02
C ARG A 2 11.85 12.46 -29.36
N THR A 3 10.75 12.43 -30.12
CA THR A 3 9.40 12.71 -29.61
C THR A 3 8.51 11.48 -29.83
N ILE A 4 7.74 11.13 -28.82
CA ILE A 4 6.76 10.04 -28.83
C ILE A 4 5.41 10.62 -28.44
N TYR A 5 4.35 10.20 -29.12
CA TYR A 5 2.98 10.67 -28.91
C TYR A 5 2.09 9.57 -28.34
N SER A 6 1.19 9.93 -27.45
CA SER A 6 0.12 9.06 -26.93
C SER A 6 -1.13 9.89 -26.62
N ASP A 7 -2.26 9.22 -26.38
CA ASP A 7 -3.43 9.89 -25.82
C ASP A 7 -3.24 10.07 -24.30
N VAL A 8 -2.79 9.01 -23.64
CA VAL A 8 -2.56 8.99 -22.19
C VAL A 8 -1.11 8.57 -21.89
N LEU A 9 -0.46 9.35 -21.03
CA LEU A 9 0.86 9.06 -20.50
C LEU A 9 0.77 8.81 -18.99
N CYS A 10 1.10 7.61 -18.54
CA CYS A 10 1.20 7.27 -17.11
C CYS A 10 2.67 7.26 -16.69
N ILE A 11 3.05 8.11 -15.74
CA ILE A 11 4.39 8.16 -15.15
C ILE A 11 4.38 7.34 -13.87
N GLY A 12 4.87 6.11 -13.95
CA GLY A 12 4.87 5.09 -12.89
C GLY A 12 4.03 3.87 -13.26
N ALA A 13 4.64 2.69 -13.33
CA ALA A 13 4.01 1.41 -13.60
C ALA A 13 3.88 0.55 -12.31
N GLY A 14 3.41 1.17 -11.24
CA GLY A 14 2.88 0.48 -10.06
C GLY A 14 1.39 0.21 -10.20
N LEU A 15 0.73 -0.26 -9.12
CA LEU A 15 -0.70 -0.60 -9.14
C LEU A 15 -1.58 0.56 -9.65
N ALA A 16 -1.32 1.79 -9.20
CA ALA A 16 -2.12 2.95 -9.61
C ALA A 16 -1.94 3.28 -11.09
N GLY A 17 -0.68 3.34 -11.56
CA GLY A 17 -0.40 3.67 -12.96
C GLY A 17 -0.91 2.62 -13.94
N GLU A 18 -0.68 1.33 -13.66
CA GLU A 18 -1.20 0.25 -14.50
C GLU A 18 -2.73 0.19 -14.51
N ARG A 19 -3.38 0.46 -13.37
CA ARG A 19 -4.85 0.45 -13.33
C ARG A 19 -5.45 1.56 -14.19
N VAL A 20 -4.87 2.77 -14.14
CA VAL A 20 -5.31 3.90 -14.99
C VAL A 20 -4.98 3.63 -16.45
N ALA A 21 -3.77 3.16 -16.73
CA ALA A 21 -3.36 2.82 -18.11
C ALA A 21 -4.27 1.75 -18.72
N LEU A 22 -4.62 0.71 -17.92
CA LEU A 22 -5.55 -0.33 -18.35
C LEU A 22 -6.93 0.25 -18.64
N ALA A 23 -7.48 1.12 -17.77
CA ALA A 23 -8.79 1.73 -17.99
C ALA A 23 -8.82 2.53 -19.29
N ALA A 24 -7.81 3.37 -19.53
CA ALA A 24 -7.70 4.15 -20.76
C ALA A 24 -7.58 3.26 -22.00
N ALA A 25 -6.78 2.19 -21.94
CA ALA A 25 -6.63 1.25 -23.06
C ALA A 25 -7.91 0.46 -23.33
N MET A 26 -8.70 0.11 -22.30
CA MET A 26 -10.01 -0.54 -22.46
C MET A 26 -11.03 0.34 -23.20
N GLU A 27 -10.91 1.66 -23.06
CA GLU A 27 -11.71 2.66 -23.81
C GLU A 27 -11.13 2.97 -25.21
N GLY A 28 -10.04 2.31 -25.59
CA GLY A 28 -9.43 2.44 -26.93
C GLY A 28 -8.41 3.57 -27.07
N PHE A 29 -7.98 4.21 -25.99
CA PHE A 29 -6.95 5.24 -26.04
C PHE A 29 -5.56 4.64 -26.18
N HIS A 30 -4.71 5.22 -27.04
CA HIS A 30 -3.30 4.88 -27.12
C HIS A 30 -2.59 5.30 -25.83
N THR A 31 -2.15 4.31 -25.04
CA THR A 31 -1.67 4.52 -23.67
C THR A 31 -0.25 4.04 -23.52
N ILE A 32 0.62 4.91 -23.01
CA ILE A 32 2.01 4.60 -22.64
C ILE A 32 2.17 4.71 -21.12
N CYS A 33 2.78 3.70 -20.53
CA CYS A 33 3.14 3.68 -19.11
C CYS A 33 4.67 3.65 -18.97
N LEU A 34 5.23 4.65 -18.27
CA LEU A 34 6.66 4.75 -17.99
C LEU A 34 7.01 4.19 -16.65
N SER A 35 8.18 3.57 -16.53
CA SER A 35 8.67 3.08 -15.25
C SER A 35 10.19 3.16 -15.15
N VAL A 36 10.72 3.54 -14.00
CA VAL A 36 12.15 3.51 -13.70
C VAL A 36 12.71 2.09 -13.55
N VAL A 37 11.83 1.14 -13.21
CA VAL A 37 12.17 -0.30 -13.08
C VAL A 37 11.13 -1.11 -13.86
N PRO A 38 11.41 -2.39 -14.20
CA PRO A 38 10.34 -3.27 -14.72
C PRO A 38 9.14 -3.27 -13.77
N PRO A 39 7.88 -3.21 -14.26
CA PRO A 39 6.68 -3.04 -13.43
C PRO A 39 6.59 -3.99 -12.22
N ARG A 40 6.91 -5.26 -12.43
CA ARG A 40 6.93 -6.29 -11.37
C ARG A 40 7.97 -6.07 -10.28
N ARG A 41 8.86 -5.08 -10.45
CA ARG A 41 9.82 -4.61 -9.44
C ARG A 41 9.44 -3.27 -8.83
N SER A 42 8.27 -2.73 -9.16
CA SER A 42 7.74 -1.55 -8.49
C SER A 42 7.53 -1.84 -7.00
N HIS A 43 7.50 -0.79 -6.18
CA HIS A 43 7.29 -0.94 -4.73
C HIS A 43 5.94 -1.62 -4.40
N SER A 44 4.96 -1.51 -5.29
CA SER A 44 3.66 -2.21 -5.17
C SER A 44 3.80 -3.73 -4.98
N SER A 45 4.84 -4.35 -5.56
CA SER A 45 5.10 -5.79 -5.41
C SER A 45 5.48 -6.19 -3.98
N ALA A 46 5.97 -5.25 -3.18
CA ALA A 46 6.36 -5.48 -1.78
C ALA A 46 5.19 -5.36 -0.78
N ALA A 47 3.98 -5.00 -1.24
CA ALA A 47 2.81 -4.89 -0.39
C ALA A 47 2.32 -6.27 0.06
N GLN A 48 2.38 -6.54 1.36
CA GLN A 48 2.13 -7.86 1.94
C GLN A 48 0.71 -7.99 2.53
N GLY A 49 0.23 -6.91 3.16
CA GLY A 49 -0.89 -6.94 4.07
C GLY A 49 -2.23 -7.38 3.48
N GLY A 50 -2.67 -6.74 2.44
CA GLY A 50 -3.97 -6.92 1.82
C GLY A 50 -4.65 -5.60 1.48
N MET A 51 -5.90 -5.70 1.00
CA MET A 51 -6.71 -4.58 0.55
C MET A 51 -8.03 -4.56 1.33
N GLN A 52 -8.42 -3.41 1.87
CA GLN A 52 -9.64 -3.29 2.66
C GLN A 52 -10.88 -3.12 1.77
N ALA A 53 -11.87 -3.99 1.98
CA ALA A 53 -13.18 -3.89 1.34
C ALA A 53 -14.26 -4.53 2.21
N ALA A 54 -15.35 -3.81 2.44
CA ALA A 54 -16.45 -4.27 3.27
C ALA A 54 -17.31 -5.31 2.53
N LEU A 55 -16.80 -6.55 2.42
CA LEU A 55 -17.51 -7.65 1.75
C LEU A 55 -18.42 -8.44 2.70
N GLY A 56 -18.13 -8.46 4.00
CA GLY A 56 -18.93 -9.17 4.99
C GLY A 56 -18.97 -10.70 4.84
N ASN A 57 -18.03 -11.29 4.10
CA ASN A 57 -18.08 -12.69 3.68
C ASN A 57 -17.69 -13.69 4.77
N ALA A 58 -16.69 -13.35 5.60
CA ALA A 58 -16.24 -14.20 6.70
C ALA A 58 -17.03 -13.90 7.98
N VAL A 59 -17.08 -14.85 8.91
CA VAL A 59 -17.83 -14.71 10.17
C VAL A 59 -17.42 -13.47 10.95
N MET A 60 -16.13 -13.13 10.97
CA MET A 60 -15.60 -11.96 11.66
C MET A 60 -15.87 -10.62 10.92
N GLY A 61 -16.24 -10.70 9.65
CA GLY A 61 -16.69 -9.56 8.84
C GLY A 61 -18.20 -9.39 8.80
N LYS A 62 -18.98 -10.29 9.44
CA LYS A 62 -20.45 -10.25 9.39
C LYS A 62 -21.00 -8.92 9.87
N GLY A 63 -21.91 -8.33 9.08
CA GLY A 63 -22.48 -7.01 9.34
C GLY A 63 -21.56 -5.82 9.05
N ASP A 64 -20.45 -6.03 8.34
CA ASP A 64 -19.63 -4.94 7.81
C ASP A 64 -20.35 -4.24 6.65
N SER A 65 -20.09 -2.95 6.50
CA SER A 65 -20.65 -2.12 5.43
C SER A 65 -19.69 -1.03 4.98
N THR A 66 -19.97 -0.42 3.85
CA THR A 66 -19.20 0.73 3.37
C THR A 66 -19.30 1.92 4.32
N ASP A 67 -20.43 2.06 5.07
CA ASP A 67 -20.57 3.09 6.10
C ASP A 67 -19.63 2.87 7.28
N ILE A 68 -19.49 1.63 7.76
CA ILE A 68 -18.54 1.28 8.82
C ILE A 68 -17.11 1.49 8.31
N HIS A 69 -16.83 1.10 7.06
CA HIS A 69 -15.52 1.30 6.44
C HIS A 69 -15.18 2.80 6.34
N PHE A 70 -16.12 3.61 5.89
CA PHE A 70 -15.96 5.07 5.84
C PHE A 70 -15.70 5.64 7.24
N ALA A 71 -16.51 5.27 8.24
CA ALA A 71 -16.35 5.76 9.60
C ALA A 71 -14.99 5.39 10.22
N ASP A 72 -14.51 4.16 9.98
CA ASP A 72 -13.19 3.71 10.42
C ASP A 72 -12.08 4.51 9.72
N THR A 73 -12.23 4.81 8.42
CA THR A 73 -11.26 5.60 7.66
C THR A 73 -11.15 7.03 8.19
N VAL A 74 -12.28 7.71 8.40
CA VAL A 74 -12.31 9.08 8.93
C VAL A 74 -11.75 9.15 10.34
N LYS A 75 -12.14 8.21 11.22
CA LYS A 75 -11.59 8.13 12.59
C LYS A 75 -10.11 7.79 12.61
N GLY A 76 -9.68 6.86 11.74
CA GLY A 76 -8.28 6.42 11.64
C GLY A 76 -7.34 7.50 11.13
N SER A 77 -7.87 8.54 10.46
CA SER A 77 -7.11 9.72 10.02
C SER A 77 -7.17 10.88 11.02
N ASP A 78 -7.70 10.68 12.22
CA ASP A 78 -7.97 11.74 13.20
C ASP A 78 -8.76 12.90 12.60
N TRP A 79 -9.72 12.59 11.70
CA TRP A 79 -10.57 13.54 10.95
C TRP A 79 -9.80 14.41 9.94
N GLY A 80 -8.53 14.11 9.68
CA GLY A 80 -7.67 14.89 8.78
C GLY A 80 -7.77 14.50 7.30
N CYS A 81 -8.51 13.45 6.94
CA CYS A 81 -8.69 13.05 5.54
C CYS A 81 -9.77 13.86 4.83
N ASP A 82 -9.70 13.91 3.50
CA ASP A 82 -10.83 14.35 2.68
C ASP A 82 -11.94 13.31 2.78
N GLN A 83 -13.09 13.72 3.35
CA GLN A 83 -14.19 12.80 3.65
C GLN A 83 -14.96 12.39 2.39
N GLU A 84 -15.00 13.23 1.35
CA GLU A 84 -15.61 12.87 0.07
C GLU A 84 -14.79 11.77 -0.62
N VAL A 85 -13.47 11.91 -0.65
CA VAL A 85 -12.56 10.87 -1.15
C VAL A 85 -12.66 9.59 -0.31
N ALA A 86 -12.73 9.70 1.01
CA ALA A 86 -12.89 8.56 1.89
C ALA A 86 -14.21 7.80 1.64
N ARG A 87 -15.29 8.52 1.31
CA ARG A 87 -16.59 7.93 0.95
C ARG A 87 -16.49 7.18 -0.38
N ILE A 88 -15.97 7.83 -1.41
CA ILE A 88 -15.75 7.22 -2.74
C ILE A 88 -14.93 5.94 -2.60
N PHE A 89 -13.86 6.00 -1.81
CA PHE A 89 -13.00 4.84 -1.54
C PHE A 89 -13.78 3.69 -0.89
N ALA A 90 -14.50 3.95 0.20
CA ALA A 90 -15.24 2.91 0.93
C ALA A 90 -16.30 2.24 0.05
N ASP A 91 -17.03 3.03 -0.75
CA ASP A 91 -18.09 2.53 -1.63
C ASP A 91 -17.55 1.76 -2.83
N SER A 92 -16.41 2.17 -3.39
CA SER A 92 -15.80 1.54 -4.56
C SER A 92 -15.06 0.25 -4.22
N ALA A 93 -14.49 0.13 -3.02
CA ALA A 93 -13.63 -0.99 -2.65
C ALA A 93 -14.26 -2.39 -2.88
N PRO A 94 -15.54 -2.66 -2.51
CA PRO A 94 -16.16 -3.95 -2.76
C PRO A 94 -16.32 -4.28 -4.27
N ILE A 95 -16.52 -3.26 -5.10
CA ILE A 95 -16.65 -3.40 -6.56
C ILE A 95 -15.31 -3.80 -7.14
N VAL A 96 -14.25 -3.05 -6.81
CA VAL A 96 -12.89 -3.29 -7.27
C VAL A 96 -12.39 -4.68 -6.86
N MET A 97 -12.69 -5.14 -5.64
CA MET A 97 -12.29 -6.47 -5.19
C MET A 97 -12.91 -7.59 -6.02
N ARG A 98 -14.18 -7.44 -6.40
CA ARG A 98 -14.87 -8.41 -7.27
C ARG A 98 -14.33 -8.36 -8.70
N GLU A 99 -14.08 -7.16 -9.24
CA GLU A 99 -13.46 -6.98 -10.55
C GLU A 99 -12.10 -7.67 -10.62
N MET A 100 -11.23 -7.45 -9.63
CA MET A 100 -9.93 -8.09 -9.56
C MET A 100 -10.01 -9.62 -9.40
N ALA A 101 -10.99 -10.11 -8.65
CA ALA A 101 -11.26 -11.55 -8.56
C ALA A 101 -11.66 -12.13 -9.91
N HIS A 102 -12.47 -11.41 -10.68
CA HIS A 102 -12.87 -11.78 -12.04
C HIS A 102 -11.68 -11.76 -13.01
N TRP A 103 -10.74 -10.85 -12.82
CA TRP A 103 -9.50 -10.79 -13.62
C TRP A 103 -8.50 -11.91 -13.29
N GLY A 104 -8.71 -12.63 -12.18
CA GLY A 104 -7.89 -13.77 -11.80
C GLY A 104 -6.96 -13.55 -10.62
N VAL A 105 -7.11 -12.48 -9.84
CA VAL A 105 -6.36 -12.34 -8.58
C VAL A 105 -6.74 -13.49 -7.64
N PRO A 106 -5.76 -14.28 -7.16
CA PRO A 106 -6.00 -15.49 -6.38
C PRO A 106 -6.27 -15.19 -4.89
N TRP A 107 -7.33 -14.42 -4.62
CA TRP A 107 -7.71 -14.09 -3.25
C TRP A 107 -7.91 -15.32 -2.39
N ASN A 108 -7.47 -15.27 -1.14
CA ASN A 108 -7.84 -16.29 -0.17
C ASN A 108 -9.36 -16.40 -0.07
N ARG A 109 -9.87 -17.62 0.06
CA ARG A 109 -11.31 -17.90 0.09
C ARG A 109 -11.73 -18.37 1.47
N VAL A 110 -12.98 -18.08 1.82
CA VAL A 110 -13.62 -18.65 3.01
C VAL A 110 -13.68 -20.17 2.86
N VAL A 111 -13.19 -20.87 3.87
CA VAL A 111 -13.21 -22.34 3.94
C VAL A 111 -14.13 -22.72 5.09
N ALA A 112 -15.12 -23.60 4.81
CA ALA A 112 -16.06 -24.08 5.83
C ALA A 112 -15.35 -24.82 6.96
N GLY A 113 -15.92 -24.75 8.16
CA GLY A 113 -15.45 -25.47 9.34
C GLY A 113 -14.99 -24.56 10.48
N LYS A 114 -14.49 -25.18 11.52
CA LYS A 114 -13.97 -24.48 12.70
C LYS A 114 -12.55 -23.98 12.42
N HIS A 115 -12.35 -22.70 12.69
CA HIS A 115 -11.06 -22.04 12.55
C HIS A 115 -10.67 -21.35 13.85
N THR A 116 -9.38 -21.40 14.18
CA THR A 116 -8.82 -20.62 15.28
C THR A 116 -8.44 -19.25 14.77
N TYR A 117 -9.02 -18.24 15.36
CA TYR A 117 -8.72 -16.83 15.12
C TYR A 117 -8.08 -16.23 16.38
N TYR A 118 -7.49 -15.02 16.23
CA TYR A 118 -6.87 -14.33 17.36
C TYR A 118 -7.48 -12.94 17.52
N LYS A 119 -7.77 -12.56 18.78
CA LYS A 119 -8.22 -11.22 19.14
C LYS A 119 -7.45 -10.75 20.37
N GLY A 120 -6.72 -9.65 20.25
CA GLY A 120 -5.83 -9.17 21.31
C GLY A 120 -4.79 -10.22 21.75
N GLY A 121 -4.28 -11.03 20.80
CA GLY A 121 -3.33 -12.11 21.06
C GLY A 121 -3.91 -13.35 21.78
N LYS A 122 -5.24 -13.40 21.98
CA LYS A 122 -5.92 -14.56 22.57
C LYS A 122 -6.62 -15.36 21.49
N PRO A 123 -6.40 -16.71 21.43
CA PRO A 123 -7.09 -17.56 20.47
C PRO A 123 -8.57 -17.70 20.83
N PHE A 124 -9.40 -17.79 19.82
CA PHE A 124 -10.81 -18.18 19.95
C PHE A 124 -11.23 -18.97 18.70
N GLU A 125 -12.23 -19.82 18.84
CA GLU A 125 -12.77 -20.59 17.72
C GLU A 125 -14.01 -19.92 17.16
N ALA A 126 -14.12 -19.90 15.83
CA ALA A 126 -15.33 -19.55 15.13
C ALA A 126 -15.56 -20.48 13.95
N GLU A 127 -16.81 -20.71 13.60
CA GLU A 127 -17.21 -21.61 12.52
C GLU A 127 -17.57 -20.80 11.28
N GLU A 128 -16.88 -21.06 10.18
CA GLU A 128 -17.21 -20.51 8.87
C GLU A 128 -18.21 -21.44 8.17
N GLU A 129 -19.28 -20.84 7.66
CA GLU A 129 -20.28 -21.56 6.86
C GLU A 129 -19.74 -21.88 5.45
N GLU A 130 -20.24 -22.99 4.86
CA GLU A 130 -19.84 -23.34 3.50
C GLU A 130 -20.29 -22.27 2.52
N SER A 131 -19.35 -21.77 1.73
CA SER A 131 -19.61 -20.82 0.67
C SER A 131 -19.66 -21.52 -0.68
N LYS A 132 -20.87 -21.67 -1.24
CA LYS A 132 -21.07 -22.24 -2.60
C LYS A 132 -20.41 -21.44 -3.71
N HIS A 133 -19.95 -20.21 -3.43
CA HIS A 133 -19.43 -19.27 -4.42
C HIS A 133 -17.96 -18.89 -4.21
N GLY A 134 -17.27 -19.57 -3.30
CA GLY A 134 -15.85 -19.27 -3.03
C GLY A 134 -15.65 -17.82 -2.60
N LEU A 135 -16.37 -17.36 -1.59
CA LEU A 135 -16.31 -15.98 -1.07
C LEU A 135 -14.88 -15.59 -0.66
N ILE A 136 -14.50 -14.37 -0.97
CA ILE A 136 -13.19 -13.82 -0.61
C ILE A 136 -13.11 -13.71 0.90
N HIS A 137 -12.06 -14.30 1.48
CA HIS A 137 -11.78 -14.21 2.91
C HIS A 137 -11.16 -12.86 3.27
N ALA A 138 -11.38 -12.42 4.51
CA ALA A 138 -10.77 -11.22 5.06
C ALA A 138 -10.15 -11.51 6.42
N ARG A 139 -9.09 -10.77 6.78
CA ARG A 139 -8.41 -10.86 8.08
C ARG A 139 -8.44 -9.55 8.84
N ALA A 140 -8.05 -9.60 10.13
CA ALA A 140 -7.95 -8.43 10.98
C ALA A 140 -6.80 -7.51 10.57
N PHE A 141 -7.05 -6.20 10.61
CA PHE A 141 -6.01 -5.16 10.59
C PHE A 141 -6.27 -4.16 11.71
N GLY A 142 -5.21 -3.46 12.13
CA GLY A 142 -5.27 -2.46 13.18
C GLY A 142 -6.21 -1.30 12.82
N GLY A 143 -6.90 -0.78 13.83
CA GLY A 143 -7.80 0.37 13.68
C GLY A 143 -9.18 0.05 13.11
N THR A 144 -9.44 -1.13 12.56
CA THR A 144 -10.72 -1.47 11.96
C THR A 144 -11.73 -2.05 12.95
N ALA A 145 -13.02 -1.73 12.78
CA ALA A 145 -14.10 -2.27 13.61
C ALA A 145 -14.48 -3.71 13.19
N LYS A 146 -14.26 -4.05 11.92
CA LYS A 146 -14.61 -5.35 11.32
C LYS A 146 -13.44 -5.89 10.50
N TRP A 147 -13.40 -7.20 10.30
CA TRP A 147 -12.43 -7.83 9.42
C TRP A 147 -12.83 -7.62 7.96
N ARG A 148 -12.07 -6.83 7.24
CA ARG A 148 -12.33 -6.47 5.84
C ARG A 148 -11.09 -6.50 4.95
N THR A 149 -9.92 -6.88 5.48
CA THR A 149 -8.68 -6.91 4.70
C THR A 149 -8.61 -8.18 3.88
N CYS A 150 -8.93 -8.07 2.59
CA CYS A 150 -8.82 -9.14 1.60
C CYS A 150 -7.35 -9.34 1.23
N TYR A 151 -6.90 -10.59 1.05
CA TYR A 151 -5.48 -10.88 0.93
C TYR A 151 -5.20 -12.12 0.08
N THR A 152 -3.97 -12.24 -0.40
CA THR A 152 -3.41 -13.43 -1.04
C THR A 152 -2.19 -13.88 -0.23
N ALA A 153 -2.39 -14.73 0.77
CA ALA A 153 -1.38 -15.08 1.75
C ALA A 153 -0.71 -13.80 2.34
N ASP A 154 0.60 -13.65 2.21
CA ASP A 154 1.40 -12.48 2.60
C ASP A 154 2.03 -11.72 1.41
N GLY A 155 1.64 -12.06 0.17
CA GLY A 155 2.13 -11.48 -1.08
C GLY A 155 1.05 -10.77 -1.92
N THR A 156 0.12 -10.05 -1.28
CA THR A 156 -1.05 -9.46 -1.96
C THR A 156 -0.67 -8.52 -3.09
N GLY A 157 0.25 -7.58 -2.86
CA GLY A 157 0.66 -6.61 -3.88
C GLY A 157 1.25 -7.26 -5.13
N ARG A 158 2.08 -8.28 -4.95
CA ARG A 158 2.67 -9.04 -6.06
C ARG A 158 1.58 -9.74 -6.89
N SER A 159 0.61 -10.37 -6.24
CA SER A 159 -0.47 -11.08 -6.93
C SER A 159 -1.35 -10.13 -7.73
N VAL A 160 -1.73 -8.99 -7.16
CA VAL A 160 -2.53 -7.97 -7.84
C VAL A 160 -1.75 -7.35 -9.01
N LEU A 161 -0.50 -6.96 -8.78
CA LEU A 161 0.35 -6.35 -9.81
C LEU A 161 0.58 -7.29 -11.00
N ASN A 162 0.86 -8.58 -10.76
CA ASN A 162 1.01 -9.56 -11.83
C ASN A 162 -0.26 -9.71 -12.68
N THR A 163 -1.42 -9.63 -12.04
CA THR A 163 -2.71 -9.69 -12.74
C THR A 163 -2.93 -8.43 -13.58
N LEU A 164 -2.65 -7.24 -13.02
CA LEU A 164 -2.76 -5.97 -13.76
C LEU A 164 -1.79 -5.90 -14.93
N ASP A 165 -0.52 -6.24 -14.72
CA ASP A 165 0.50 -6.29 -15.77
C ASP A 165 0.06 -7.19 -16.94
N SER A 166 -0.50 -8.37 -16.62
CA SER A 166 -1.05 -9.27 -17.63
C SER A 166 -2.26 -8.67 -18.37
N LYS A 167 -3.12 -7.92 -17.67
CA LYS A 167 -4.23 -7.21 -18.31
C LYS A 167 -3.76 -6.05 -19.17
N CYS A 168 -2.77 -5.26 -18.72
CA CYS A 168 -2.17 -4.21 -19.52
C CYS A 168 -1.61 -4.75 -20.84
N LEU A 169 -0.90 -5.86 -20.79
CA LEU A 169 -0.42 -6.56 -22.01
C LEU A 169 -1.58 -7.01 -22.90
N GLN A 170 -2.64 -7.58 -22.33
CA GLN A 170 -3.83 -8.04 -23.07
C GLN A 170 -4.52 -6.90 -23.83
N TYR A 171 -4.56 -5.69 -23.25
CA TYR A 171 -5.23 -4.52 -23.83
C TYR A 171 -4.28 -3.58 -24.58
N GLY A 172 -3.02 -3.99 -24.80
CA GLY A 172 -2.07 -3.27 -25.65
C GLY A 172 -1.49 -2.00 -25.01
N VAL A 173 -1.45 -1.90 -23.68
CA VAL A 173 -0.72 -0.83 -23.00
C VAL A 173 0.76 -0.95 -23.32
N GLU A 174 1.36 0.10 -23.84
CA GLU A 174 2.82 0.15 -24.05
C GLU A 174 3.54 0.48 -22.75
N ILE A 175 4.39 -0.43 -22.27
CA ILE A 175 5.18 -0.21 -21.05
C ILE A 175 6.63 0.03 -21.42
N HIS A 176 7.13 1.23 -21.13
CA HIS A 176 8.51 1.63 -21.33
C HIS A 176 9.24 1.65 -19.98
N ASP A 177 10.04 0.61 -19.71
CA ASP A 177 10.87 0.50 -18.50
C ASP A 177 12.19 1.26 -18.59
N ARG A 178 12.82 1.53 -17.45
CA ARG A 178 14.07 2.31 -17.32
C ARG A 178 13.96 3.70 -17.92
N MET A 179 12.82 4.31 -17.70
CA MET A 179 12.47 5.66 -18.12
C MET A 179 12.16 6.51 -16.90
N GLN A 180 12.92 7.56 -16.67
CA GLN A 180 12.78 8.49 -15.56
C GLN A 180 12.24 9.82 -16.05
N ALA A 181 11.11 10.26 -15.51
CA ALA A 181 10.59 11.59 -15.78
C ALA A 181 11.49 12.65 -15.11
N GLU A 182 11.92 13.64 -15.87
CA GLU A 182 12.78 14.74 -15.41
C GLU A 182 11.99 16.04 -15.24
N ALA A 183 11.01 16.29 -16.10
CA ALA A 183 10.17 17.48 -16.05
C ALA A 183 8.84 17.26 -16.77
N LEU A 184 7.81 17.97 -16.37
CA LEU A 184 6.56 18.05 -17.13
C LEU A 184 6.69 19.09 -18.26
N ILE A 185 6.05 18.81 -19.39
CA ILE A 185 5.91 19.76 -20.50
C ILE A 185 4.58 20.49 -20.29
N HIS A 186 4.63 21.82 -20.15
CA HIS A 186 3.44 22.64 -19.93
C HIS A 186 3.64 24.07 -20.43
N ASP A 187 2.53 24.79 -20.67
CA ASP A 187 2.50 26.21 -21.06
C ASP A 187 2.11 27.15 -19.89
N GLY A 188 1.97 26.61 -18.68
CA GLY A 188 1.50 27.32 -17.49
C GLY A 188 0.02 27.10 -17.17
N GLU A 189 -0.78 26.64 -18.15
CA GLU A 189 -2.21 26.34 -17.99
C GLU A 189 -2.52 24.84 -18.19
N ARG A 190 -1.80 24.20 -19.14
CA ARG A 190 -2.03 22.80 -19.52
C ARG A 190 -0.74 21.99 -19.51
N CYS A 191 -0.82 20.78 -18.99
CA CYS A 191 0.20 19.74 -19.14
C CYS A 191 0.02 19.05 -20.50
N MET A 192 1.13 18.89 -21.22
CA MET A 192 1.19 18.28 -22.55
C MET A 192 2.11 17.07 -22.60
N GLY A 193 2.54 16.55 -21.45
CA GLY A 193 3.43 15.38 -21.35
C GLY A 193 4.62 15.59 -20.45
N ALA A 194 5.72 14.88 -20.75
CA ALA A 194 6.94 14.92 -19.93
C ALA A 194 8.22 14.77 -20.76
N ILE A 195 9.30 15.38 -20.27
CA ILE A 195 10.67 15.08 -20.69
C ILE A 195 11.16 13.92 -19.82
N VAL A 196 11.69 12.91 -20.47
CA VAL A 196 12.03 11.64 -19.84
C VAL A 196 13.44 11.25 -20.22
N ARG A 197 14.23 10.79 -19.24
CA ARG A 197 15.57 10.23 -19.44
C ARG A 197 15.49 8.73 -19.55
N SER A 198 16.06 8.18 -20.61
CA SER A 198 16.34 6.75 -20.70
C SER A 198 17.53 6.41 -19.78
N LEU A 199 17.30 5.51 -18.84
CA LEU A 199 18.35 5.03 -17.91
C LEU A 199 19.28 3.98 -18.55
N ARG A 200 19.04 3.62 -19.83
CA ARG A 200 19.87 2.68 -20.59
C ARG A 200 21.07 3.36 -21.24
N ASP A 201 20.84 4.54 -21.79
CA ASP A 201 21.81 5.27 -22.64
C ASP A 201 21.91 6.77 -22.31
N GLY A 202 21.05 7.27 -21.40
CA GLY A 202 21.03 8.68 -20.99
C GLY A 202 20.29 9.61 -21.95
N GLU A 203 19.70 9.09 -23.05
CA GLU A 203 18.98 9.90 -24.03
C GLU A 203 17.75 10.60 -23.38
N LEU A 204 17.52 11.86 -23.76
CA LEU A 204 16.31 12.59 -23.42
C LEU A 204 15.25 12.40 -24.50
N VAL A 205 14.05 12.02 -24.10
CA VAL A 205 12.90 11.76 -24.97
C VAL A 205 11.74 12.62 -24.51
N ALA A 206 11.07 13.32 -25.43
CA ALA A 206 9.83 14.03 -25.17
C ALA A 206 8.65 13.07 -25.39
N TYR A 207 7.85 12.86 -24.37
CA TYR A 207 6.56 12.19 -24.48
C TYR A 207 5.46 13.25 -24.47
N ILE A 208 4.71 13.34 -25.55
CA ILE A 208 3.60 14.29 -25.72
C ILE A 208 2.30 13.52 -25.57
N ALA A 209 1.42 14.01 -24.68
CA ALA A 209 0.14 13.36 -24.40
C ALA A 209 -0.98 14.37 -24.15
N LYS A 210 -2.22 13.95 -24.42
CA LYS A 210 -3.43 14.75 -24.13
C LYS A 210 -3.72 14.79 -22.63
N ALA A 211 -3.45 13.67 -21.93
CA ALA A 211 -3.55 13.52 -20.48
C ALA A 211 -2.28 12.87 -19.91
N THR A 212 -1.78 13.41 -18.80
CA THR A 212 -0.59 12.91 -18.11
C THR A 212 -0.91 12.58 -16.67
N LEU A 213 -0.59 11.35 -16.23
CA LEU A 213 -0.79 10.90 -14.88
C LEU A 213 0.54 10.76 -14.14
N ILE A 214 0.64 11.30 -12.93
CA ILE A 214 1.71 11.01 -11.97
C ILE A 214 1.25 9.88 -11.04
N ALA A 215 1.91 8.72 -11.11
CA ALA A 215 1.66 7.54 -10.28
C ALA A 215 2.97 6.91 -9.78
N THR A 216 3.94 7.76 -9.44
CA THR A 216 5.34 7.42 -9.13
C THR A 216 5.56 6.84 -7.73
N GLY A 217 4.49 6.70 -6.93
CA GLY A 217 4.60 6.31 -5.53
C GLY A 217 5.00 7.48 -4.63
N GLY A 218 5.40 7.15 -3.42
CA GLY A 218 5.72 8.13 -2.38
C GLY A 218 7.16 8.64 -2.40
N TYR A 219 7.52 9.31 -1.31
CA TYR A 219 8.85 9.91 -1.08
C TYR A 219 9.51 9.39 0.21
N GLY A 220 9.15 8.19 0.67
CA GLY A 220 9.66 7.65 1.94
C GLY A 220 11.16 7.40 1.96
N ARG A 221 11.83 7.37 0.80
CA ARG A 221 13.28 7.16 0.71
C ARG A 221 14.11 8.36 1.20
N ILE A 222 13.50 9.49 1.49
CA ILE A 222 14.17 10.59 2.20
C ILE A 222 14.45 10.27 3.68
N TYR A 223 13.80 9.24 4.23
CA TYR A 223 13.99 8.80 5.60
C TYR A 223 15.11 7.76 5.68
N ARG A 224 15.92 7.82 6.76
CA ARG A 224 17.01 6.88 7.01
C ARG A 224 16.49 5.45 7.21
N ALA A 225 15.43 5.31 8.03
CA ALA A 225 14.76 4.03 8.29
C ALA A 225 13.42 4.02 7.54
N THR A 226 13.33 3.21 6.49
CA THR A 226 12.15 3.14 5.64
C THR A 226 11.96 1.76 5.06
N THR A 227 10.71 1.31 5.00
CA THR A 227 10.32 0.08 4.29
C THR A 227 10.26 0.29 2.77
N ASN A 228 10.39 1.54 2.30
CA ASN A 228 10.22 1.87 0.89
C ASN A 228 11.42 1.48 0.04
N ALA A 229 11.14 1.04 -1.18
CA ALA A 229 12.16 0.82 -2.20
C ALA A 229 12.89 2.12 -2.56
N ILE A 230 14.12 1.99 -3.09
CA ILE A 230 14.96 3.14 -3.48
C ILE A 230 14.25 4.08 -4.47
N ILE A 231 13.36 3.54 -5.29
CA ILE A 231 12.59 4.28 -6.30
C ILE A 231 11.47 5.15 -5.72
N CYS A 232 11.17 5.05 -4.42
CA CYS A 232 10.20 5.91 -3.75
C CYS A 232 10.89 7.20 -3.26
N ASP A 233 11.44 7.95 -4.19
CA ASP A 233 12.30 9.13 -3.94
C ASP A 233 11.59 10.48 -4.06
N GLY A 234 10.31 10.48 -4.46
CA GLY A 234 9.53 11.70 -4.67
C GLY A 234 9.72 12.36 -6.03
N GLY A 235 10.34 11.67 -7.00
CA GLY A 235 10.64 12.26 -8.31
C GLY A 235 9.42 12.81 -9.03
N GLY A 236 8.26 12.14 -8.98
CA GLY A 236 7.03 12.66 -9.61
C GLY A 236 6.49 13.91 -8.92
N GLN A 237 6.54 13.96 -7.58
CA GLN A 237 6.15 15.15 -6.81
C GLN A 237 7.06 16.34 -7.14
N ILE A 238 8.37 16.11 -7.32
CA ILE A 238 9.33 17.14 -7.72
C ILE A 238 9.05 17.62 -9.15
N CYS A 239 8.73 16.74 -10.08
CA CYS A 239 8.32 17.14 -11.44
C CYS A 239 7.08 18.06 -11.39
N ALA A 240 6.11 17.76 -10.55
CA ALA A 240 4.93 18.60 -10.36
C ALA A 240 5.29 19.96 -9.74
N LEU A 241 6.05 19.95 -8.63
CA LEU A 241 6.45 21.17 -7.91
C LEU A 241 7.26 22.13 -8.81
N ASN A 242 8.18 21.59 -9.61
CA ASN A 242 9.04 22.37 -10.50
C ASN A 242 8.28 23.08 -11.62
N THR A 243 7.02 22.77 -11.87
CA THR A 243 6.17 23.56 -12.77
C THR A 243 5.90 24.98 -12.24
N GLY A 244 6.04 25.19 -10.93
CA GLY A 244 5.75 26.46 -10.25
C GLY A 244 4.26 26.77 -10.07
N VAL A 245 3.36 25.93 -10.60
CA VAL A 245 1.89 26.15 -10.57
C VAL A 245 1.13 24.99 -9.93
N VAL A 246 1.72 23.80 -9.87
CA VAL A 246 1.10 22.62 -9.24
C VAL A 246 1.48 22.55 -7.76
N PRO A 247 0.52 22.65 -6.83
CA PRO A 247 0.80 22.57 -5.41
C PRO A 247 0.99 21.12 -4.94
N LEU A 248 1.86 20.94 -3.96
CA LEU A 248 1.89 19.74 -3.13
C LEU A 248 1.09 19.98 -1.84
N GLY A 249 0.54 18.93 -1.26
CA GLY A 249 -0.23 19.01 -0.02
C GLY A 249 0.14 17.93 0.98
N ASN A 250 -0.02 18.23 2.26
CA ASN A 250 0.14 17.31 3.40
C ASN A 250 1.49 16.55 3.42
N MET A 251 2.56 17.21 2.97
CA MET A 251 3.90 16.59 2.84
C MET A 251 4.49 16.16 4.19
N GLU A 252 4.01 16.74 5.29
CA GLU A 252 4.36 16.36 6.67
C GLU A 252 3.63 15.12 7.17
N ALA A 253 2.57 14.70 6.50
CA ALA A 253 1.75 13.56 6.90
C ALA A 253 2.43 12.25 6.46
N ILE A 254 3.13 11.62 7.39
CA ILE A 254 3.91 10.40 7.18
C ILE A 254 3.45 9.31 8.13
N GLN A 255 3.18 8.14 7.60
CA GLN A 255 2.87 6.96 8.39
C GLN A 255 4.14 6.18 8.73
N PHE A 256 4.32 5.87 10.02
CA PHE A 256 5.31 4.91 10.50
C PHE A 256 4.65 3.56 10.73
N HIS A 257 5.21 2.51 10.13
CA HIS A 257 4.76 1.14 10.41
C HIS A 257 5.47 0.62 11.67
N PRO A 258 4.75 -0.01 12.61
CA PRO A 258 5.34 -0.47 13.87
C PRO A 258 6.48 -1.48 13.69
N THR A 259 6.41 -2.31 12.68
CA THR A 259 7.24 -3.51 12.54
C THR A 259 8.11 -3.50 11.28
N GLY A 260 8.99 -2.50 11.14
CA GLY A 260 10.15 -2.58 10.25
C GLY A 260 11.26 -3.38 10.92
N SER A 261 11.87 -4.31 10.21
CA SER A 261 12.92 -5.19 10.74
C SER A 261 14.23 -4.44 10.99
N VAL A 262 15.01 -4.88 11.94
CA VAL A 262 16.34 -4.32 12.24
C VAL A 262 17.41 -5.38 11.90
N PRO A 263 18.45 -5.04 11.11
CA PRO A 263 18.81 -3.71 10.59
C PRO A 263 18.27 -3.35 9.20
N THR A 264 17.52 -4.22 8.55
CA THR A 264 17.23 -4.15 7.09
C THR A 264 16.09 -3.21 6.73
N ASP A 265 15.30 -2.76 7.71
CA ASP A 265 14.07 -1.97 7.56
C ASP A 265 12.99 -2.62 6.65
N ILE A 266 13.14 -3.92 6.31
CA ILE A 266 12.15 -4.66 5.55
C ILE A 266 10.86 -4.80 6.38
N LEU A 267 9.72 -4.65 5.73
CA LEU A 267 8.42 -4.76 6.39
C LEU A 267 8.17 -6.16 6.93
N MET A 268 7.88 -6.27 8.23
CA MET A 268 7.18 -7.40 8.82
C MET A 268 5.69 -7.08 8.78
N THR A 269 4.94 -7.80 7.94
CA THR A 269 3.53 -7.51 7.67
C THR A 269 2.69 -7.34 8.94
N GLU A 270 1.71 -6.45 8.88
CA GLU A 270 0.70 -6.37 9.95
C GLU A 270 -0.06 -7.68 10.15
N GLY A 271 -0.09 -8.55 9.12
CA GLY A 271 -0.63 -9.90 9.23
C GLY A 271 -0.03 -10.71 10.38
N CYS A 272 1.25 -10.53 10.73
CA CYS A 272 1.85 -11.17 11.90
C CYS A 272 1.08 -10.87 13.18
N ARG A 273 0.73 -9.58 13.40
CA ARG A 273 -0.05 -9.14 14.56
C ARG A 273 -1.54 -9.50 14.43
N GLY A 274 -2.07 -9.44 13.21
CA GLY A 274 -3.43 -9.87 12.87
C GLY A 274 -3.67 -11.35 13.18
N ASP A 275 -2.68 -12.18 12.91
CA ASP A 275 -2.70 -13.61 13.18
C ASP A 275 -2.37 -13.94 14.66
N GLY A 276 -2.10 -12.95 15.50
CA GLY A 276 -1.91 -13.11 16.95
C GLY A 276 -0.52 -12.81 17.47
N GLY A 277 0.43 -12.40 16.62
CA GLY A 277 1.77 -12.02 17.03
C GLY A 277 1.78 -10.86 18.03
N THR A 278 2.72 -10.89 18.96
CA THR A 278 2.83 -9.95 20.08
C THR A 278 4.12 -9.12 20.03
N LEU A 279 4.10 -7.94 20.66
CA LEU A 279 5.27 -7.09 20.80
C LEU A 279 5.84 -7.19 22.21
N LEU A 280 7.15 -7.48 22.28
CA LEU A 280 7.85 -7.68 23.55
C LEU A 280 8.99 -6.67 23.71
N ASP A 281 9.30 -6.31 24.94
CA ASP A 281 10.41 -5.43 25.31
C ASP A 281 11.74 -6.21 25.54
N VAL A 282 12.75 -5.52 26.06
CA VAL A 282 14.06 -6.10 26.41
C VAL A 282 13.98 -7.22 27.44
N ASN A 283 12.93 -7.26 28.27
CA ASN A 283 12.69 -8.27 29.28
C ASN A 283 11.74 -9.38 28.77
N GLU A 284 11.44 -9.41 27.49
CA GLU A 284 10.40 -10.25 26.86
C GLU A 284 9.01 -10.03 27.45
N TYR A 285 8.75 -8.85 28.02
CA TYR A 285 7.45 -8.48 28.54
C TYR A 285 6.55 -7.91 27.42
N ARG A 286 5.30 -8.40 27.35
CA ARG A 286 4.29 -7.92 26.41
C ARG A 286 3.69 -6.61 26.93
N PHE A 287 4.18 -5.48 26.47
CA PHE A 287 3.88 -4.14 26.99
C PHE A 287 2.64 -3.47 26.37
N MET A 288 2.22 -3.86 25.16
CA MET A 288 1.12 -3.18 24.46
C MET A 288 -0.21 -3.15 25.24
N PRO A 289 -0.62 -4.21 25.96
CA PRO A 289 -1.85 -4.18 26.78
C PRO A 289 -1.85 -3.11 27.89
N ASP A 290 -0.69 -2.66 28.38
CA ASP A 290 -0.60 -1.61 29.39
C ASP A 290 -0.93 -0.24 28.84
N TYR A 291 -0.66 -0.02 27.54
CA TYR A 291 -0.96 1.23 26.86
C TYR A 291 -2.32 1.21 26.17
N GLU A 292 -2.70 0.10 25.57
CA GLU A 292 -3.88 -0.09 24.74
C GLU A 292 -4.62 -1.38 25.14
N PRO A 293 -5.35 -1.39 26.26
CA PRO A 293 -5.89 -2.62 26.85
C PRO A 293 -6.94 -3.32 25.99
N GLU A 294 -7.66 -2.59 25.13
CA GLU A 294 -8.72 -3.15 24.29
C GLU A 294 -8.20 -3.76 22.99
N LYS A 295 -7.28 -3.07 22.31
CA LYS A 295 -6.81 -3.45 20.97
C LYS A 295 -5.38 -3.99 20.97
N ALA A 296 -4.59 -3.67 21.98
CA ALA A 296 -3.19 -4.06 22.13
C ALA A 296 -2.41 -3.84 20.82
N GLU A 297 -1.80 -4.87 20.26
CA GLU A 297 -1.03 -4.82 19.00
C GLU A 297 -1.87 -4.49 17.77
N LEU A 298 -3.19 -4.53 17.85
CA LEU A 298 -4.13 -4.18 16.78
C LEU A 298 -4.76 -2.79 16.94
N ALA A 299 -4.21 -1.94 17.81
CA ALA A 299 -4.45 -0.51 17.73
C ALA A 299 -3.97 0.05 16.37
N SER A 300 -4.35 1.27 16.01
CA SER A 300 -3.90 1.88 14.74
C SER A 300 -2.37 1.99 14.69
N ARG A 301 -1.81 2.00 13.49
CA ARG A 301 -0.34 1.97 13.28
C ARG A 301 0.39 3.12 13.96
N ASP A 302 -0.17 4.30 13.92
CA ASP A 302 0.36 5.50 14.58
C ASP A 302 0.40 5.34 16.10
N VAL A 303 -0.65 4.81 16.70
CA VAL A 303 -0.74 4.53 18.13
C VAL A 303 0.31 3.50 18.52
N VAL A 304 0.36 2.34 17.85
CA VAL A 304 1.36 1.30 18.15
C VAL A 304 2.78 1.84 18.00
N SER A 305 3.09 2.55 16.91
CA SER A 305 4.42 3.13 16.66
C SER A 305 4.82 4.14 17.74
N ARG A 306 3.86 4.96 18.17
CA ARG A 306 4.06 5.95 19.24
C ARG A 306 4.33 5.28 20.58
N ARG A 307 3.53 4.26 20.95
CA ARG A 307 3.73 3.49 22.19
C ARG A 307 5.05 2.73 22.20
N MET A 308 5.43 2.12 21.09
CA MET A 308 6.76 1.47 20.94
C MET A 308 7.89 2.48 21.16
N THR A 309 7.80 3.64 20.53
CA THR A 309 8.81 4.71 20.68
C THR A 309 8.88 5.23 22.13
N GLU A 310 7.73 5.45 22.77
CA GLU A 310 7.64 5.84 24.16
C GLU A 310 8.28 4.79 25.09
N HIS A 311 7.96 3.52 24.86
CA HIS A 311 8.46 2.40 25.65
C HIS A 311 9.99 2.25 25.53
N MET A 312 10.53 2.36 24.31
CA MET A 312 11.99 2.38 24.10
C MET A 312 12.67 3.57 24.79
N ARG A 313 12.07 4.78 24.74
CA ARG A 313 12.59 5.97 25.43
C ARG A 313 12.62 5.84 26.95
N LYS A 314 11.73 5.05 27.54
CA LYS A 314 11.73 4.70 28.96
C LYS A 314 12.85 3.71 29.34
N GLY A 315 13.65 3.24 28.37
CA GLY A 315 14.78 2.34 28.60
C GLY A 315 14.46 0.86 28.40
N PHE A 316 13.27 0.51 27.95
CA PHE A 316 12.84 -0.88 27.70
C PHE A 316 13.16 -1.38 26.29
N GLY A 317 13.87 -0.61 25.47
CA GLY A 317 14.36 -1.03 24.16
C GLY A 317 15.62 -1.88 24.26
N VAL A 318 15.73 -2.83 23.34
CA VAL A 318 16.95 -3.64 23.13
C VAL A 318 17.98 -2.77 22.44
N LYS A 319 19.18 -2.64 23.00
CA LYS A 319 20.26 -1.84 22.43
C LYS A 319 20.97 -2.62 21.32
N SER A 320 21.20 -1.97 20.18
CA SER A 320 21.99 -2.55 19.10
C SER A 320 22.82 -1.49 18.38
N PRO A 321 23.87 -1.89 17.61
CA PRO A 321 24.63 -0.97 16.77
C PRO A 321 23.81 -0.22 15.72
N TYR A 322 22.63 -0.76 15.38
CA TYR A 322 21.70 -0.23 14.38
C TYR A 322 20.60 0.66 14.97
N GLY A 323 20.64 0.88 16.29
CA GLY A 323 19.64 1.60 17.06
C GLY A 323 18.77 0.70 17.93
N ASP A 324 17.97 1.34 18.78
CA ASP A 324 17.07 0.63 19.69
C ASP A 324 15.95 -0.07 18.90
N HIS A 325 15.54 -1.24 19.38
CA HIS A 325 14.46 -2.02 18.81
C HIS A 325 13.68 -2.76 19.90
N LEU A 326 12.58 -3.37 19.51
CA LEU A 326 11.74 -4.27 20.30
C LEU A 326 11.64 -5.60 19.57
N TRP A 327 10.93 -6.54 20.14
CA TRP A 327 10.75 -7.86 19.55
C TRP A 327 9.33 -8.04 19.03
N LEU A 328 9.20 -8.64 17.86
CA LEU A 328 7.96 -9.25 17.37
C LEU A 328 8.05 -10.77 17.62
N ASP A 329 7.11 -11.28 18.38
CA ASP A 329 7.01 -12.71 18.68
C ASP A 329 5.83 -13.34 17.93
N ILE A 330 6.13 -14.32 17.07
CA ILE A 330 5.15 -15.14 16.34
C ILE A 330 5.36 -16.64 16.60
N ARG A 331 6.30 -17.00 17.47
CA ARG A 331 6.67 -18.42 17.74
C ARG A 331 5.49 -19.29 18.14
N HIS A 332 4.56 -18.71 18.92
CA HIS A 332 3.37 -19.40 19.43
C HIS A 332 2.32 -19.72 18.35
N LEU A 333 2.44 -19.14 17.15
CA LEU A 333 1.57 -19.50 16.01
C LEU A 333 1.89 -20.87 15.44
N GLY A 334 3.09 -21.39 15.70
CA GLY A 334 3.57 -22.70 15.29
C GLY A 334 4.13 -22.75 13.87
N GLU A 335 4.99 -23.74 13.63
CA GLU A 335 5.73 -23.92 12.39
C GLU A 335 4.83 -23.95 11.15
N HIS A 336 3.76 -24.76 11.20
CA HIS A 336 2.85 -24.90 10.07
C HIS A 336 2.22 -23.55 9.66
N HIS A 337 1.76 -22.75 10.63
CA HIS A 337 1.18 -21.44 10.34
C HIS A 337 2.22 -20.48 9.73
N ILE A 338 3.39 -20.41 10.35
CA ILE A 338 4.48 -19.52 9.91
C ILE A 338 4.93 -19.86 8.49
N THR A 339 5.12 -21.13 8.17
CA THR A 339 5.63 -21.58 6.86
C THR A 339 4.56 -21.58 5.75
N THR A 340 3.27 -21.52 6.08
CA THR A 340 2.18 -21.54 5.09
C THR A 340 1.44 -20.21 4.95
N LYS A 341 1.10 -19.55 6.06
CA LYS A 341 0.33 -18.30 6.08
C LYS A 341 1.19 -17.04 6.10
N LEU A 342 2.40 -17.14 6.67
CA LEU A 342 3.39 -16.07 6.79
C LEU A 342 4.71 -16.47 6.09
N ARG A 343 4.60 -17.13 4.94
CA ARG A 343 5.75 -17.70 4.24
C ARG A 343 6.78 -16.64 3.83
N GLU A 344 6.33 -15.50 3.30
CA GLU A 344 7.26 -14.42 2.93
C GLU A 344 7.99 -13.86 4.18
N ILE A 345 7.32 -13.81 5.33
CA ILE A 345 7.95 -13.40 6.59
C ILE A 345 9.01 -14.42 7.02
N TYR A 346 8.71 -15.71 6.90
CA TYR A 346 9.70 -16.75 7.14
C TYR A 346 10.93 -16.60 6.25
N ASP A 347 10.70 -16.41 4.94
CA ASP A 347 11.77 -16.24 3.94
C ASP A 347 12.59 -14.94 4.21
N ILE A 348 11.93 -13.82 4.55
CA ILE A 348 12.61 -12.57 4.90
C ILE A 348 13.47 -12.76 6.16
N CYS A 349 12.93 -13.35 7.21
CA CYS A 349 13.66 -13.56 8.46
C CYS A 349 14.89 -14.44 8.24
N THR A 350 14.73 -15.54 7.51
CA THR A 350 15.83 -16.50 7.30
C THR A 350 16.91 -15.99 6.36
N HIS A 351 16.53 -15.34 5.24
CA HIS A 351 17.48 -14.93 4.21
C HIS A 351 18.09 -13.55 4.44
N PHE A 352 17.37 -12.62 5.07
CA PHE A 352 17.84 -11.23 5.22
C PHE A 352 18.22 -10.86 6.65
N LEU A 353 17.66 -11.53 7.66
CA LEU A 353 17.96 -11.26 9.07
C LEU A 353 18.83 -12.35 9.71
N GLY A 354 18.89 -13.55 9.12
CA GLY A 354 19.54 -14.70 9.74
C GLY A 354 18.80 -15.20 10.99
N VAL A 355 17.49 -14.93 11.07
CA VAL A 355 16.62 -15.29 12.20
C VAL A 355 15.64 -16.38 11.77
N ASN A 356 15.50 -17.45 12.54
CA ASN A 356 14.42 -18.43 12.35
C ASN A 356 13.20 -18.04 13.20
N PRO A 357 12.13 -17.46 12.60
CA PRO A 357 11.00 -16.94 13.36
C PRO A 357 10.13 -18.01 14.03
N ILE A 358 10.36 -19.29 13.73
CA ILE A 358 9.72 -20.42 14.44
C ILE A 358 10.23 -20.52 15.88
N HIS A 359 11.50 -20.18 16.11
CA HIS A 359 12.18 -20.36 17.39
C HIS A 359 12.75 -19.09 17.99
N GLN A 360 12.88 -18.01 17.19
CA GLN A 360 13.58 -16.78 17.57
C GLN A 360 12.67 -15.57 17.43
N LEU A 361 12.91 -14.57 18.25
CA LEU A 361 12.26 -13.28 18.20
C LEU A 361 12.75 -12.48 17.00
N ILE A 362 11.87 -11.72 16.38
CA ILE A 362 12.18 -10.87 15.21
C ILE A 362 12.44 -9.45 15.72
N PRO A 363 13.64 -8.85 15.46
CA PRO A 363 13.92 -7.49 15.88
C PRO A 363 13.16 -6.49 15.00
N VAL A 364 12.37 -5.61 15.62
CA VAL A 364 11.51 -4.64 14.91
C VAL A 364 11.54 -3.26 15.56
N ARG A 365 11.31 -2.22 14.76
CA ARG A 365 11.13 -0.84 15.23
C ARG A 365 10.14 -0.08 14.36
N PRO A 366 9.53 1.02 14.85
CA PRO A 366 8.79 1.94 14.00
C PRO A 366 9.66 2.47 12.87
N THR A 367 9.18 2.30 11.63
CA THR A 367 9.93 2.61 10.40
C THR A 367 9.00 3.35 9.45
N GLN A 368 9.51 4.38 8.77
CA GLN A 368 8.71 5.09 7.75
C GLN A 368 8.14 4.09 6.74
N HIS A 369 6.87 4.26 6.37
CA HIS A 369 6.19 3.28 5.54
C HIS A 369 5.38 3.87 4.40
N TYR A 370 4.56 4.90 4.67
CA TYR A 370 3.66 5.48 3.68
C TYR A 370 3.68 7.01 3.75
N SER A 371 3.68 7.65 2.57
CA SER A 371 3.62 9.11 2.42
C SER A 371 2.19 9.51 2.06
N MET A 372 1.48 10.17 2.98
CA MET A 372 0.09 10.56 2.76
C MET A 372 -0.03 11.86 1.97
N GLY A 373 1.03 12.67 1.96
CA GLY A 373 1.14 13.86 1.12
C GLY A 373 1.57 13.54 -0.31
N GLY A 374 1.45 14.52 -1.18
CA GLY A 374 1.83 14.41 -2.59
C GLY A 374 1.26 15.53 -3.46
N VAL A 375 1.12 15.27 -4.74
CA VAL A 375 0.47 16.21 -5.68
C VAL A 375 -0.96 16.43 -5.23
N ARG A 376 -1.33 17.69 -5.01
CA ARG A 376 -2.68 18.04 -4.58
C ARG A 376 -3.66 17.92 -5.75
N THR A 377 -4.72 17.13 -5.53
CA THR A 377 -5.76 16.86 -6.54
C THR A 377 -7.14 17.13 -5.97
N ASP A 378 -8.11 17.26 -6.86
CA ASP A 378 -9.53 17.12 -6.52
C ASP A 378 -9.90 15.64 -6.29
N LYS A 379 -11.16 15.37 -6.00
CA LYS A 379 -11.69 14.00 -5.75
C LYS A 379 -11.59 13.06 -6.94
N ASP A 380 -11.51 13.62 -8.15
CA ASP A 380 -11.45 12.90 -9.43
C ASP A 380 -9.99 12.70 -9.92
N GLY A 381 -9.01 13.13 -9.11
CA GLY A 381 -7.59 12.96 -9.38
C GLY A 381 -6.96 14.05 -10.26
N HIS A 382 -7.70 15.11 -10.65
CA HIS A 382 -7.13 16.22 -11.40
C HIS A 382 -6.19 17.03 -10.51
N ALA A 383 -4.97 17.25 -10.96
CA ALA A 383 -4.02 18.09 -10.25
C ALA A 383 -4.43 19.56 -10.33
N TYR A 384 -4.42 20.26 -9.19
CA TYR A 384 -4.61 21.70 -9.20
C TYR A 384 -3.44 22.37 -9.94
N GLY A 385 -3.74 23.44 -10.66
CA GLY A 385 -2.76 24.28 -11.35
C GLY A 385 -2.55 23.97 -12.83
N LEU A 386 -2.68 22.73 -13.29
CA LEU A 386 -2.52 22.37 -14.70
C LEU A 386 -3.65 21.47 -15.20
N LYS A 387 -4.37 21.92 -16.23
CA LYS A 387 -5.33 21.06 -16.96
C LYS A 387 -4.59 19.90 -17.64
N GLY A 388 -5.24 18.74 -17.71
CA GLY A 388 -4.67 17.53 -18.33
C GLY A 388 -3.58 16.85 -17.53
N LEU A 389 -3.31 17.33 -16.30
CA LEU A 389 -2.46 16.64 -15.32
C LEU A 389 -3.32 15.98 -14.26
N PHE A 390 -2.97 14.73 -13.92
CA PHE A 390 -3.62 13.91 -12.92
C PHE A 390 -2.57 13.35 -11.96
N ALA A 391 -2.98 12.95 -10.76
CA ALA A 391 -2.15 12.15 -9.88
C ALA A 391 -2.97 11.07 -9.17
N ALA A 392 -2.34 9.91 -8.96
CA ALA A 392 -3.00 8.75 -8.36
C ALA A 392 -2.06 7.93 -7.48
N GLY A 393 -2.64 7.17 -6.54
CA GLY A 393 -1.92 6.34 -5.58
C GLY A 393 -1.15 7.19 -4.58
N GLU A 394 -0.04 6.66 -4.08
CA GLU A 394 0.80 7.33 -3.07
C GLU A 394 1.51 8.60 -3.60
N ALA A 395 1.44 8.87 -4.90
CA ALA A 395 1.94 10.12 -5.48
C ALA A 395 1.00 11.30 -5.26
N ALA A 396 -0.28 11.05 -5.01
CA ALA A 396 -1.31 12.07 -4.79
C ALA A 396 -1.46 12.38 -3.29
N GLY A 397 -1.64 13.65 -2.97
CA GLY A 397 -1.87 14.14 -1.60
C GLY A 397 -3.31 13.98 -1.12
N GLN A 398 -3.98 12.89 -1.48
CA GLN A 398 -5.32 12.54 -1.01
C GLN A 398 -5.19 11.76 0.28
N SER A 399 -5.12 12.45 1.40
CA SER A 399 -4.81 11.89 2.72
C SER A 399 -5.82 10.86 3.20
N THR A 400 -5.60 9.58 2.93
CA THR A 400 -6.26 8.49 3.66
C THR A 400 -5.19 7.55 4.18
N ALA A 401 -4.87 7.67 5.46
CA ALA A 401 -3.78 6.94 6.14
C ALA A 401 -3.98 5.42 6.23
N SER A 402 -5.11 4.87 5.80
CA SER A 402 -5.46 3.47 6.03
C SER A 402 -5.44 2.57 4.79
N SER A 403 -5.10 3.09 3.61
CA SER A 403 -5.28 2.32 2.39
C SER A 403 -4.14 2.46 1.40
N VAL A 404 -3.49 1.37 1.14
CA VAL A 404 -2.53 1.22 0.02
C VAL A 404 -3.25 1.21 -1.34
N VAL A 405 -4.59 1.26 -1.40
CA VAL A 405 -5.36 1.12 -2.65
C VAL A 405 -6.70 1.85 -2.63
N PRO A 406 -6.76 3.18 -2.72
CA PRO A 406 -8.04 3.84 -3.00
C PRO A 406 -8.32 4.13 -4.47
N LEU A 407 -7.32 4.19 -5.34
CA LEU A 407 -7.47 4.77 -6.68
C LEU A 407 -7.58 3.76 -7.84
N LEU A 408 -7.91 2.51 -7.54
CA LEU A 408 -8.18 1.53 -8.60
C LEU A 408 -9.55 1.72 -9.29
N SER A 409 -10.39 2.58 -8.77
CA SER A 409 -11.78 2.73 -9.25
C SER A 409 -12.07 4.03 -10.00
N TYR A 410 -11.18 5.03 -9.98
CA TYR A 410 -11.47 6.30 -10.61
C TYR A 410 -10.40 6.70 -11.63
N ALA A 411 -10.50 6.13 -12.80
CA ALA A 411 -10.08 6.73 -14.03
C ALA A 411 -11.31 6.82 -14.95
N GLY A 412 -12.34 7.54 -14.48
CA GLY A 412 -13.31 8.09 -15.38
C GLY A 412 -12.59 9.16 -16.21
N VAL A 413 -12.13 8.78 -17.37
CA VAL A 413 -11.84 9.74 -18.44
C VAL A 413 -13.22 10.14 -18.97
N ASP A 414 -13.92 11.00 -18.24
CA ASP A 414 -15.06 11.68 -18.84
C ASP A 414 -14.53 12.64 -19.89
N GLY A 415 -14.99 12.38 -21.10
CA GLY A 415 -14.52 12.98 -22.30
C GLY A 415 -14.69 14.49 -22.37
N ALA A 416 -13.74 15.12 -22.97
CA ALA A 416 -13.83 16.12 -24.04
C ALA A 416 -12.44 16.50 -24.49
#